data_2ceda01830a0004baad3353a47ed47b3
#
_entry.id   2ceda01830a0004baad3353a47ed47b3
#
_cell.length_a   1.000
_cell.length_b   1.000
_cell.length_c   1.000
_cell.angle_alpha   90.00
_cell.angle_beta   90.00
_cell.angle_gamma   90.00
#
_symmetry.space_group_name_H-M   'P 1'
#
loop_
_entity.id
_entity.type
_entity.pdbx_description
1 polymer ?
#
loop_
_entity_poly.entity_id
_entity_poly.type
_entity_poly.pdbx_seq_one_letter_code
_entity_poly.pdbx_strand_id
1 'polypeptide(L)'
;MAAASPFVPGVPSIDAHVHLHPPGLARAIERWFAAHDWVAGHGFEPAAVADTLRARGVRRFCFFSYAHKAGMARELNRWLSKTAAALPETIALGTLHPDDPDLHAVALEATDGLGLRGFKFHHSVQRFRVDDARLFGVYERAEAAGHVFVLHAGTMPYRDPFTGVEPFARVMARFPRLRVCVAHMGAFQSPEFLALLARYPHLYVDTTMAMSPLATRYVGADPAAVSDAELIRHQDRILFGSDFPLIPYDYDDERRWAWERALGDDVRRKIFHDNAVAFFGGGPDMAPTPPNARGAAAEP
;
A
#
# COMPACT_ATOMS: atom_id res chain seq x y z
N MET A 1 26.15 9.08 20.79
CA MET A 1 24.78 9.59 21.02
C MET A 1 23.92 8.37 21.30
N ALA A 2 23.22 8.33 22.45
CA ALA A 2 22.28 7.26 22.73
C ALA A 2 21.17 7.29 21.67
N ALA A 3 20.87 6.15 21.03
CA ALA A 3 19.75 6.04 20.14
C ALA A 3 18.48 6.45 20.91
N ALA A 4 17.70 7.38 20.37
CA ALA A 4 16.41 7.75 20.95
C ALA A 4 15.56 6.46 21.04
N SER A 5 14.87 6.27 22.17
CA SER A 5 13.93 5.15 22.30
C SER A 5 12.90 5.23 21.17
N PRO A 6 12.54 4.11 20.53
CA PRO A 6 11.58 4.11 19.43
C PRO A 6 10.23 4.68 19.91
N PHE A 7 9.65 5.55 19.09
CA PHE A 7 8.31 6.07 19.33
C PHE A 7 7.27 4.95 19.15
N VAL A 8 6.57 4.61 20.20
CA VAL A 8 5.50 3.59 20.15
C VAL A 8 4.17 4.28 20.48
N PRO A 9 3.22 4.37 19.55
CA PRO A 9 1.88 4.87 19.87
C PRO A 9 1.20 4.01 20.93
N GLY A 10 0.30 4.60 21.69
CA GLY A 10 -0.50 3.91 22.72
C GLY A 10 -1.51 2.89 22.17
N VAL A 11 -1.65 2.77 20.84
CA VAL A 11 -2.54 1.81 20.17
C VAL A 11 -1.73 0.84 19.29
N PRO A 12 -2.17 -0.43 19.16
CA PRO A 12 -1.62 -1.34 18.16
C PRO A 12 -1.73 -0.71 16.79
N SER A 13 -0.69 -0.78 15.97
CA SER A 13 -0.72 -0.21 14.62
C SER A 13 -0.62 -1.27 13.54
N ILE A 14 -1.28 -0.98 12.41
CA ILE A 14 -1.16 -1.71 11.15
C ILE A 14 -0.59 -0.74 10.13
N ASP A 15 0.56 -1.08 9.54
CA ASP A 15 1.15 -0.29 8.47
C ASP A 15 0.61 -0.79 7.12
N ALA A 16 -0.16 0.05 6.44
CA ALA A 16 -0.84 -0.31 5.20
C ALA A 16 0.06 -0.21 3.95
N HIS A 17 1.32 0.28 4.09
CA HIS A 17 2.16 0.59 2.94
C HIS A 17 3.65 0.34 3.22
N VAL A 18 4.07 -0.90 3.00
CA VAL A 18 5.47 -1.34 3.18
C VAL A 18 5.99 -1.95 1.89
N HIS A 19 7.24 -1.70 1.57
CA HIS A 19 7.89 -2.25 0.39
C HIS A 19 8.83 -3.39 0.74
N LEU A 20 8.58 -4.58 0.18
CA LEU A 20 9.54 -5.68 0.18
C LEU A 20 9.82 -6.09 -1.26
N HIS A 21 11.09 -6.33 -1.54
CA HIS A 21 11.54 -6.68 -2.89
C HIS A 21 12.46 -7.90 -2.86
N PRO A 22 12.44 -8.74 -3.90
CA PRO A 22 13.47 -9.77 -4.05
C PRO A 22 14.87 -9.16 -4.00
N PRO A 23 15.90 -9.86 -3.44
CA PRO A 23 17.21 -9.29 -3.19
C PRO A 23 17.87 -8.61 -4.40
N GLY A 24 17.67 -9.17 -5.60
CA GLY A 24 18.20 -8.58 -6.85
C GLY A 24 17.53 -7.25 -7.20
N LEU A 25 16.21 -7.17 -7.04
CA LEU A 25 15.43 -5.96 -7.29
C LEU A 25 15.70 -4.91 -6.20
N ALA A 26 15.77 -5.32 -4.94
CA ALA A 26 16.10 -4.44 -3.81
C ALA A 26 17.42 -3.70 -4.05
N ARG A 27 18.50 -4.43 -4.39
CA ARG A 27 19.79 -3.83 -4.73
C ARG A 27 19.75 -2.89 -5.95
N ALA A 28 18.89 -3.17 -6.93
CA ALA A 28 18.73 -2.28 -8.08
C ALA A 28 18.03 -0.98 -7.70
N ILE A 29 16.99 -1.06 -6.87
CA ILE A 29 16.26 0.09 -6.34
C ILE A 29 17.18 0.95 -5.45
N GLU A 30 17.93 0.33 -4.55
CA GLU A 30 18.88 1.03 -3.68
C GLU A 30 19.92 1.83 -4.50
N ARG A 31 20.51 1.21 -5.52
CA ARG A 31 21.44 1.92 -6.42
C ARG A 31 20.79 3.07 -7.16
N TRP A 32 19.56 2.88 -7.60
CA TRP A 32 18.82 3.92 -8.30
C TRP A 32 18.55 5.12 -7.39
N PHE A 33 18.09 4.88 -6.17
CA PHE A 33 17.86 5.93 -5.18
C PHE A 33 19.15 6.67 -4.81
N ALA A 34 20.23 5.94 -4.55
CA ALA A 34 21.53 6.54 -4.23
C ALA A 34 22.04 7.46 -5.36
N ALA A 35 21.75 7.12 -6.63
CA ALA A 35 22.11 7.96 -7.79
C ALA A 35 21.22 9.21 -7.94
N HIS A 36 20.15 9.34 -7.16
CA HIS A 36 19.19 10.44 -7.20
C HIS A 36 19.10 11.18 -5.84
N ASP A 37 20.17 11.18 -5.06
CA ASP A 37 20.25 11.83 -3.74
C ASP A 37 19.18 11.38 -2.73
N TRP A 38 18.70 10.14 -2.91
CA TRP A 38 17.73 9.51 -2.04
C TRP A 38 18.37 8.31 -1.35
N VAL A 39 18.86 8.50 -0.15
CA VAL A 39 19.49 7.43 0.62
C VAL A 39 18.48 6.90 1.63
N ALA A 40 17.86 5.76 1.30
CA ALA A 40 17.13 5.00 2.31
C ALA A 40 18.16 4.46 3.32
N GLY A 41 18.14 4.96 4.54
CA GLY A 41 19.06 4.57 5.62
C GLY A 41 18.75 3.19 6.23
N HIS A 42 17.89 2.38 5.58
CA HIS A 42 17.32 1.14 6.08
C HIS A 42 17.72 -0.04 5.20
N GLY A 43 17.87 -1.21 5.82
CA GLY A 43 18.08 -2.44 5.08
C GLY A 43 16.79 -2.95 4.41
N PHE A 44 16.94 -3.65 3.29
CA PHE A 44 15.82 -4.16 2.48
C PHE A 44 15.54 -5.65 2.70
N GLU A 45 16.24 -6.28 3.65
CA GLU A 45 16.02 -7.70 3.95
C GLU A 45 14.64 -7.88 4.62
N PRO A 46 13.74 -8.74 4.11
CA PRO A 46 12.39 -8.86 4.62
C PRO A 46 12.28 -9.14 6.11
N ALA A 47 13.13 -10.01 6.66
CA ALA A 47 13.14 -10.32 8.08
C ALA A 47 13.58 -9.11 8.92
N ALA A 48 14.60 -8.38 8.49
CA ALA A 48 15.06 -7.17 9.18
C ALA A 48 14.04 -6.05 9.16
N VAL A 49 13.30 -5.88 8.05
CA VAL A 49 12.16 -4.95 7.94
C VAL A 49 11.07 -5.35 8.94
N ALA A 50 10.67 -6.62 8.97
CA ALA A 50 9.66 -7.12 9.90
C ALA A 50 10.08 -6.93 11.36
N ASP A 51 11.35 -7.23 11.70
CA ASP A 51 11.88 -7.02 13.05
C ASP A 51 11.87 -5.55 13.45
N THR A 52 12.22 -4.66 12.52
CA THR A 52 12.17 -3.21 12.72
C THR A 52 10.75 -2.74 13.03
N LEU A 53 9.76 -3.18 12.26
CA LEU A 53 8.36 -2.82 12.44
C LEU A 53 7.81 -3.40 13.76
N ARG A 54 8.12 -4.65 14.07
CA ARG A 54 7.74 -5.31 15.32
C ARG A 54 8.29 -4.58 16.56
N ALA A 55 9.56 -4.21 16.53
CA ALA A 55 10.20 -3.46 17.61
C ALA A 55 9.53 -2.10 17.87
N ARG A 56 8.85 -1.56 16.87
CA ARG A 56 8.09 -0.30 16.92
C ARG A 56 6.60 -0.49 17.23
N GLY A 57 6.16 -1.70 17.58
CA GLY A 57 4.78 -2.00 17.97
C GLY A 57 3.82 -2.12 16.80
N VAL A 58 4.31 -2.25 15.56
CA VAL A 58 3.47 -2.60 14.41
C VAL A 58 3.07 -4.06 14.54
N ARG A 59 1.77 -4.31 14.63
CA ARG A 59 1.21 -5.66 14.80
C ARG A 59 1.09 -6.42 13.50
N ARG A 60 0.78 -5.69 12.43
CA ARG A 60 0.65 -6.22 11.07
C ARG A 60 1.09 -5.16 10.08
N PHE A 61 1.48 -5.60 8.90
CA PHE A 61 1.76 -4.67 7.80
C PHE A 61 1.37 -5.25 6.45
N CYS A 62 0.90 -4.38 5.57
CA CYS A 62 0.68 -4.71 4.18
C CYS A 62 1.95 -4.45 3.39
N PHE A 63 2.42 -5.45 2.65
CA PHE A 63 3.60 -5.28 1.83
C PHE A 63 3.38 -5.70 0.38
N PHE A 64 4.21 -5.15 -0.48
CA PHE A 64 4.13 -5.37 -1.91
C PHE A 64 5.44 -5.02 -2.62
N SER A 65 5.46 -5.40 -3.89
CA SER A 65 6.39 -4.95 -4.91
C SER A 65 5.59 -4.65 -6.18
N TYR A 66 6.25 -4.20 -7.25
CA TYR A 66 5.57 -3.94 -8.51
C TYR A 66 6.41 -4.35 -9.72
N ALA A 67 5.74 -4.93 -10.73
CA ALA A 67 6.35 -5.35 -11.98
C ALA A 67 6.54 -4.13 -12.89
N HIS A 68 7.75 -3.59 -12.94
CA HIS A 68 8.06 -2.39 -13.74
C HIS A 68 8.19 -2.64 -15.24
N LYS A 69 8.04 -3.89 -15.68
CA LYS A 69 7.96 -4.31 -17.09
C LYS A 69 7.20 -5.60 -17.23
N ALA A 70 6.70 -5.87 -18.42
CA ALA A 70 6.03 -7.12 -18.75
C ALA A 70 6.92 -8.36 -18.49
N GLY A 71 6.30 -9.47 -18.17
CA GLY A 71 6.96 -10.75 -17.87
C GLY A 71 7.45 -10.90 -16.43
N MET A 72 7.40 -9.85 -15.60
CA MET A 72 7.90 -9.93 -14.21
C MET A 72 6.83 -10.37 -13.20
N ALA A 73 5.56 -10.10 -13.48
CA ALA A 73 4.50 -10.19 -12.46
C ALA A 73 4.39 -11.58 -11.85
N ARG A 74 4.40 -12.64 -12.64
CA ARG A 74 4.21 -14.02 -12.18
C ARG A 74 5.25 -14.45 -11.15
N GLU A 75 6.53 -14.26 -11.45
CA GLU A 75 7.62 -14.64 -10.55
C GLU A 75 7.64 -13.76 -9.30
N LEU A 76 7.34 -12.48 -9.47
CA LEU A 76 7.27 -11.55 -8.35
C LEU A 76 6.12 -11.91 -7.40
N ASN A 77 4.95 -12.28 -7.93
CA ASN A 77 3.80 -12.72 -7.14
C ASN A 77 4.10 -14.02 -6.34
N ARG A 78 4.81 -14.97 -6.95
CA ARG A 78 5.27 -16.18 -6.24
C ARG A 78 6.23 -15.85 -5.10
N TRP A 79 7.16 -14.92 -5.33
CA TRP A 79 8.08 -14.46 -4.29
C TRP A 79 7.32 -13.77 -3.15
N LEU A 80 6.36 -12.89 -3.45
CA LEU A 80 5.52 -12.20 -2.46
C LEU A 80 4.73 -13.19 -1.61
N SER A 81 4.11 -14.18 -2.20
CA SER A 81 3.38 -15.24 -1.50
C SER A 81 4.31 -16.06 -0.59
N LYS A 82 5.48 -16.45 -1.08
CA LYS A 82 6.49 -17.18 -0.28
C LYS A 82 6.97 -16.34 0.91
N THR A 83 7.20 -15.04 0.71
CA THR A 83 7.62 -14.12 1.76
C THR A 83 6.53 -13.96 2.82
N ALA A 84 5.25 -13.83 2.40
CA ALA A 84 4.13 -13.78 3.33
C ALA A 84 3.99 -15.05 4.17
N ALA A 85 4.23 -16.22 3.58
CA ALA A 85 4.21 -17.48 4.32
C ALA A 85 5.31 -17.56 5.42
N ALA A 86 6.42 -16.85 5.23
CA ALA A 86 7.50 -16.76 6.21
C ALA A 86 7.29 -15.66 7.26
N LEU A 87 6.37 -14.73 7.03
CA LEU A 87 6.07 -13.57 7.88
C LEU A 87 4.56 -13.51 8.17
N PRO A 88 4.05 -14.27 9.14
CA PRO A 88 2.60 -14.49 9.34
C PRO A 88 1.83 -13.22 9.75
N GLU A 89 2.51 -12.19 10.23
CA GLU A 89 1.91 -10.88 10.54
C GLU A 89 1.63 -10.03 9.30
N THR A 90 1.91 -10.52 8.09
CA THR A 90 1.82 -9.72 6.88
C THR A 90 0.53 -9.91 6.10
N ILE A 91 0.23 -8.90 5.28
CA ILE A 91 -0.78 -8.93 4.23
C ILE A 91 -0.04 -8.66 2.93
N ALA A 92 0.02 -9.64 2.03
CA ALA A 92 0.73 -9.48 0.77
C ALA A 92 -0.21 -9.08 -0.37
N LEU A 93 0.18 -8.07 -1.13
CA LEU A 93 -0.44 -7.74 -2.41
C LEU A 93 0.46 -8.15 -3.56
N GLY A 94 -0.15 -8.67 -4.61
CA GLY A 94 0.52 -8.97 -5.87
C GLY A 94 0.70 -7.73 -6.76
N THR A 95 1.17 -7.99 -7.96
CA THR A 95 1.32 -6.98 -9.00
C THR A 95 1.01 -7.57 -10.36
N LEU A 96 0.67 -6.71 -11.31
CA LEU A 96 0.40 -7.08 -12.71
C LEU A 96 1.06 -6.06 -13.63
N HIS A 97 1.23 -6.41 -14.89
CA HIS A 97 1.59 -5.48 -15.95
C HIS A 97 0.61 -5.64 -17.12
N PRO A 98 -0.02 -4.57 -17.64
CA PRO A 98 -1.03 -4.70 -18.68
C PRO A 98 -0.50 -5.22 -20.03
N ASP A 99 0.83 -5.18 -20.24
CA ASP A 99 1.49 -5.76 -21.42
C ASP A 99 1.80 -7.26 -21.26
N ASP A 100 1.47 -7.89 -20.13
CA ASP A 100 1.60 -9.33 -19.98
C ASP A 100 0.54 -10.04 -20.86
N PRO A 101 0.94 -10.96 -21.76
CA PRO A 101 0.01 -11.58 -22.71
C PRO A 101 -1.05 -12.45 -22.01
N ASP A 102 -0.76 -12.93 -20.83
CA ASP A 102 -1.62 -13.77 -19.99
C ASP A 102 -2.09 -13.06 -18.71
N LEU A 103 -2.25 -11.72 -18.76
CA LEU A 103 -2.59 -10.82 -17.66
C LEU A 103 -3.68 -11.39 -16.73
N HIS A 104 -4.80 -11.87 -17.31
CA HIS A 104 -5.91 -12.42 -16.51
C HIS A 104 -5.56 -13.75 -15.82
N ALA A 105 -4.77 -14.60 -16.46
CA ALA A 105 -4.30 -15.84 -15.84
C ALA A 105 -3.32 -15.57 -14.71
N VAL A 106 -2.43 -14.57 -14.86
CA VAL A 106 -1.53 -14.12 -13.80
C VAL A 106 -2.31 -13.53 -12.62
N ALA A 107 -3.39 -12.77 -12.90
CA ALA A 107 -4.25 -12.22 -11.85
C ALA A 107 -4.96 -13.33 -11.05
N LEU A 108 -5.51 -14.36 -11.72
CA LEU A 108 -6.12 -15.51 -11.09
C LEU A 108 -5.11 -16.32 -10.27
N GLU A 109 -3.94 -16.63 -10.84
CA GLU A 109 -2.86 -17.31 -10.11
C GLU A 109 -2.48 -16.54 -8.84
N ALA A 110 -2.38 -15.21 -8.91
CA ALA A 110 -2.00 -14.38 -7.79
C ALA A 110 -3.02 -14.43 -6.64
N THR A 111 -4.31 -14.30 -6.93
CA THR A 111 -5.35 -14.24 -5.90
C THR A 111 -5.83 -15.60 -5.45
N ASP A 112 -6.15 -16.49 -6.38
CA ASP A 112 -6.79 -17.79 -6.07
C ASP A 112 -5.75 -18.88 -5.77
N GLY A 113 -4.60 -18.83 -6.49
CA GLY A 113 -3.55 -19.84 -6.34
C GLY A 113 -2.54 -19.50 -5.25
N LEU A 114 -2.13 -18.24 -5.15
CA LEU A 114 -1.08 -17.79 -4.25
C LEU A 114 -1.60 -17.08 -3.00
N GLY A 115 -2.92 -16.85 -2.90
CA GLY A 115 -3.55 -16.24 -1.72
C GLY A 115 -3.21 -14.77 -1.50
N LEU A 116 -2.75 -14.05 -2.53
CA LEU A 116 -2.49 -12.63 -2.43
C LEU A 116 -3.79 -11.85 -2.32
N ARG A 117 -3.84 -10.86 -1.42
CA ARG A 117 -5.09 -10.18 -1.03
C ARG A 117 -5.64 -9.25 -2.11
N GLY A 118 -4.85 -8.92 -3.11
CA GLY A 118 -5.16 -7.99 -4.19
C GLY A 118 -3.88 -7.52 -4.86
N PHE A 119 -3.83 -6.25 -5.32
CA PHE A 119 -2.73 -5.78 -6.15
C PHE A 119 -2.22 -4.39 -5.75
N LYS A 120 -0.91 -4.19 -5.91
CA LYS A 120 -0.25 -2.88 -5.90
C LYS A 120 0.12 -2.48 -7.31
N PHE A 121 -0.23 -1.23 -7.68
CA PHE A 121 0.29 -0.58 -8.88
C PHE A 121 1.00 0.72 -8.53
N HIS A 122 2.11 0.93 -9.22
CA HIS A 122 2.83 2.21 -9.22
C HIS A 122 2.86 2.76 -10.63
N HIS A 123 1.82 3.51 -10.97
CA HIS A 123 1.53 3.92 -12.35
C HIS A 123 2.70 4.65 -13.02
N SER A 124 3.39 5.56 -12.31
CA SER A 124 4.58 6.26 -12.83
C SER A 124 5.73 5.31 -13.16
N VAL A 125 6.04 4.34 -12.29
CA VAL A 125 7.15 3.39 -12.48
C VAL A 125 6.81 2.32 -13.51
N GLN A 126 5.59 1.82 -13.48
CA GLN A 126 5.11 0.78 -14.39
C GLN A 126 4.66 1.34 -15.76
N ARG A 127 4.52 2.68 -15.87
CA ARG A 127 4.22 3.43 -17.09
C ARG A 127 2.93 3.03 -17.80
N PHE A 128 1.86 2.80 -17.02
CA PHE A 128 0.52 2.60 -17.54
C PHE A 128 -0.50 3.38 -16.71
N ARG A 129 -1.63 3.72 -17.34
CA ARG A 129 -2.70 4.48 -16.67
C ARG A 129 -3.62 3.54 -15.90
N VAL A 130 -4.17 4.02 -14.81
CA VAL A 130 -5.14 3.26 -14.02
C VAL A 130 -6.39 2.88 -14.84
N ASP A 131 -6.80 3.71 -15.80
CA ASP A 131 -7.94 3.48 -16.69
C ASP A 131 -7.57 2.74 -18.00
N ASP A 132 -6.47 2.00 -18.02
CA ASP A 132 -6.13 1.11 -19.13
C ASP A 132 -7.18 0.00 -19.26
N ALA A 133 -7.83 -0.06 -20.42
CA ALA A 133 -8.96 -0.97 -20.65
C ALA A 133 -8.59 -2.46 -20.48
N ARG A 134 -7.32 -2.81 -20.65
CA ARG A 134 -6.83 -4.18 -20.43
C ARG A 134 -6.98 -4.65 -18.99
N LEU A 135 -7.02 -3.72 -18.04
CA LEU A 135 -7.20 -4.01 -16.61
C LEU A 135 -8.68 -4.15 -16.20
N PHE A 136 -9.64 -3.79 -17.05
CA PHE A 136 -11.05 -3.73 -16.65
C PHE A 136 -11.59 -5.08 -16.20
N GLY A 137 -11.23 -6.18 -16.86
CA GLY A 137 -11.62 -7.53 -16.41
C GLY A 137 -10.99 -7.92 -15.07
N VAL A 138 -9.80 -7.39 -14.75
CA VAL A 138 -9.16 -7.58 -13.44
C VAL A 138 -9.93 -6.79 -12.37
N TYR A 139 -10.31 -5.54 -12.64
CA TYR A 139 -11.09 -4.71 -11.71
C TYR A 139 -12.48 -5.29 -11.46
N GLU A 140 -13.19 -5.73 -12.52
CA GLU A 140 -14.50 -6.36 -12.41
C GLU A 140 -14.48 -7.60 -11.50
N ARG A 141 -13.49 -8.49 -11.72
CA ARG A 141 -13.30 -9.66 -10.88
C ARG A 141 -12.95 -9.29 -9.44
N ALA A 142 -12.06 -8.34 -9.25
CA ALA A 142 -11.64 -7.88 -7.94
C ALA A 142 -12.80 -7.23 -7.16
N GLU A 143 -13.63 -6.44 -7.83
CA GLU A 143 -14.85 -5.87 -7.24
C GLU A 143 -15.82 -6.96 -6.78
N ALA A 144 -16.01 -7.99 -7.58
CA ALA A 144 -16.89 -9.11 -7.25
C ALA A 144 -16.35 -9.99 -6.10
N ALA A 145 -15.03 -10.21 -6.07
CA ALA A 145 -14.36 -11.05 -5.07
C ALA A 145 -13.95 -10.33 -3.79
N GLY A 146 -14.03 -8.98 -3.78
CA GLY A 146 -13.60 -8.15 -2.65
C GLY A 146 -12.08 -8.06 -2.50
N HIS A 147 -11.32 -8.26 -3.59
CA HIS A 147 -9.88 -7.99 -3.58
C HIS A 147 -9.60 -6.50 -3.51
N VAL A 148 -8.44 -6.14 -2.95
CA VAL A 148 -8.07 -4.75 -2.70
C VAL A 148 -6.99 -4.26 -3.66
N PHE A 149 -6.96 -2.95 -3.89
CA PHE A 149 -5.86 -2.30 -4.60
C PHE A 149 -5.21 -1.24 -3.73
N VAL A 150 -3.89 -1.16 -3.76
CA VAL A 150 -3.13 0.00 -3.31
C VAL A 150 -2.50 0.64 -4.55
N LEU A 151 -2.92 1.87 -4.87
CA LEU A 151 -2.59 2.53 -6.12
C LEU A 151 -1.79 3.81 -5.89
N HIS A 152 -0.58 3.89 -6.46
CA HIS A 152 0.11 5.16 -6.61
C HIS A 152 -0.48 5.89 -7.83
N ALA A 153 -1.66 6.45 -7.64
CA ALA A 153 -2.42 7.15 -8.68
C ALA A 153 -2.26 8.68 -8.62
N GLY A 154 -1.75 9.21 -7.51
CA GLY A 154 -1.44 10.64 -7.34
C GLY A 154 -0.18 11.07 -8.08
N THR A 155 0.01 12.38 -8.22
CA THR A 155 1.00 13.00 -9.12
C THR A 155 2.34 13.33 -8.45
N MET A 156 2.70 12.68 -7.34
CA MET A 156 3.97 12.86 -6.61
C MET A 156 4.92 11.69 -6.92
N PRO A 157 6.25 11.85 -6.95
CA PRO A 157 6.96 13.14 -6.85
C PRO A 157 7.00 13.91 -8.18
N TYR A 158 6.59 13.29 -9.27
CA TYR A 158 6.62 13.89 -10.61
C TYR A 158 5.24 13.84 -11.25
N ARG A 159 4.87 14.91 -11.95
CA ARG A 159 3.69 14.91 -12.82
C ARG A 159 4.04 14.18 -14.11
N ASP A 160 3.31 13.13 -14.42
CA ASP A 160 3.49 12.31 -15.62
C ASP A 160 2.12 11.98 -16.26
N PRO A 161 2.08 11.43 -17.48
CA PRO A 161 0.83 11.12 -18.17
C PRO A 161 0.11 9.87 -17.62
N PHE A 162 0.68 9.14 -16.66
CA PHE A 162 0.16 7.88 -16.16
C PHE A 162 -0.67 8.02 -14.89
N THR A 163 -0.52 9.15 -14.18
CA THR A 163 -1.14 9.44 -12.89
C THR A 163 -2.16 10.58 -12.98
N GLY A 164 -2.95 10.75 -11.94
CA GLY A 164 -3.88 11.86 -11.79
C GLY A 164 -5.29 11.43 -11.39
N VAL A 165 -6.02 12.38 -10.81
CA VAL A 165 -7.38 12.15 -10.30
C VAL A 165 -8.38 11.84 -11.39
N GLU A 166 -8.26 12.43 -12.58
CA GLU A 166 -9.24 12.24 -13.65
C GLU A 166 -9.32 10.80 -14.18
N PRO A 167 -8.19 10.14 -14.59
CA PRO A 167 -8.24 8.74 -14.99
C PRO A 167 -8.69 7.84 -13.84
N PHE A 168 -8.30 8.14 -12.60
CA PHE A 168 -8.74 7.42 -11.42
C PHE A 168 -10.26 7.52 -11.20
N ALA A 169 -10.82 8.73 -11.32
CA ALA A 169 -12.27 8.95 -11.18
C ALA A 169 -13.08 8.19 -12.24
N ARG A 170 -12.55 8.01 -13.47
CA ARG A 170 -13.20 7.18 -14.50
C ARG A 170 -13.27 5.71 -14.10
N VAL A 171 -12.21 5.18 -13.48
CA VAL A 171 -12.21 3.80 -12.96
C VAL A 171 -13.24 3.65 -11.85
N MET A 172 -13.23 4.56 -10.87
CA MET A 172 -14.19 4.52 -9.77
C MET A 172 -15.64 4.70 -10.22
N ALA A 173 -15.88 5.48 -11.28
CA ALA A 173 -17.23 5.61 -11.87
C ALA A 173 -17.70 4.31 -12.54
N ARG A 174 -16.79 3.54 -13.12
CA ARG A 174 -17.07 2.26 -13.77
C ARG A 174 -17.18 1.10 -12.76
N PHE A 175 -16.37 1.13 -11.71
CA PHE A 175 -16.27 0.09 -10.68
C PHE A 175 -16.47 0.71 -9.28
N PRO A 176 -17.69 1.15 -8.95
CA PRO A 176 -17.94 1.98 -7.75
C PRO A 176 -17.78 1.23 -6.42
N ARG A 177 -17.79 -0.10 -6.44
CA ARG A 177 -17.56 -0.95 -5.25
C ARG A 177 -16.14 -1.48 -5.15
N LEU A 178 -15.26 -1.14 -6.11
CA LEU A 178 -13.85 -1.56 -6.06
C LEU A 178 -13.19 -1.01 -4.80
N ARG A 179 -12.50 -1.89 -4.06
CA ARG A 179 -11.81 -1.54 -2.82
C ARG A 179 -10.42 -1.01 -3.15
N VAL A 180 -10.24 0.28 -3.00
CA VAL A 180 -9.00 0.95 -3.38
C VAL A 180 -8.48 1.81 -2.24
N CYS A 181 -7.18 1.73 -1.97
CA CYS A 181 -6.43 2.73 -1.21
C CYS A 181 -5.53 3.50 -2.18
N VAL A 182 -5.69 4.81 -2.22
CA VAL A 182 -4.80 5.71 -2.97
C VAL A 182 -3.64 6.10 -2.08
N ALA A 183 -2.43 5.79 -2.53
CA ALA A 183 -1.20 6.08 -1.81
C ALA A 183 -0.96 7.59 -1.66
N HIS A 184 -0.28 7.98 -0.57
CA HIS A 184 0.17 9.36 -0.34
C HIS A 184 -0.97 10.38 -0.34
N MET A 185 -2.18 9.98 0.09
CA MET A 185 -3.40 10.80 0.04
C MET A 185 -3.73 11.40 -1.34
N GLY A 186 -3.17 10.85 -2.42
CA GLY A 186 -3.29 11.41 -3.77
C GLY A 186 -2.22 12.45 -4.10
N ALA A 187 -1.21 12.61 -3.24
CA ALA A 187 -0.04 13.44 -3.46
C ALA A 187 -0.38 14.92 -3.71
N PHE A 188 0.07 15.54 -4.82
CA PHE A 188 -0.23 16.95 -5.12
C PHE A 188 -1.71 17.23 -5.42
N GLN A 189 -2.55 16.19 -5.47
CA GLN A 189 -4.00 16.30 -5.73
C GLN A 189 -4.81 15.79 -4.52
N SER A 190 -4.26 15.89 -3.30
CA SER A 190 -4.92 15.40 -2.09
C SER A 190 -6.36 15.94 -1.92
N PRO A 191 -6.65 17.24 -2.11
CA PRO A 191 -8.02 17.75 -1.99
C PRO A 191 -9.00 17.06 -2.94
N GLU A 192 -8.59 16.83 -4.18
CA GLU A 192 -9.42 16.21 -5.20
C GLU A 192 -9.67 14.72 -4.88
N PHE A 193 -8.65 13.99 -4.43
CA PHE A 193 -8.81 12.59 -4.01
C PHE A 193 -9.67 12.47 -2.74
N LEU A 194 -9.49 13.35 -1.76
CA LEU A 194 -10.34 13.38 -0.56
C LEU A 194 -11.81 13.67 -0.89
N ALA A 195 -12.08 14.53 -1.86
CA ALA A 195 -13.44 14.79 -2.30
C ALA A 195 -14.15 13.54 -2.87
N LEU A 196 -13.41 12.60 -3.45
CA LEU A 196 -13.97 11.35 -3.96
C LEU A 196 -14.38 10.39 -2.82
N LEU A 197 -13.83 10.51 -1.61
CA LEU A 197 -14.20 9.66 -0.47
C LEU A 197 -15.69 9.77 -0.10
N ALA A 198 -16.28 10.94 -0.29
CA ALA A 198 -17.72 11.16 -0.04
C ALA A 198 -18.60 10.36 -1.01
N ARG A 199 -18.10 10.07 -2.21
CA ARG A 199 -18.86 9.41 -3.28
C ARG A 199 -18.67 7.90 -3.29
N TYR A 200 -17.47 7.41 -2.93
CA TYR A 200 -17.11 6.00 -3.06
C TYR A 200 -16.82 5.37 -1.70
N PRO A 201 -17.76 4.57 -1.13
CA PRO A 201 -17.64 4.05 0.23
C PRO A 201 -16.49 3.04 0.42
N HIS A 202 -15.94 2.49 -0.65
CA HIS A 202 -14.82 1.55 -0.61
C HIS A 202 -13.48 2.17 -1.04
N LEU A 203 -13.46 3.50 -1.21
CA LEU A 203 -12.24 4.26 -1.46
C LEU A 203 -11.62 4.67 -0.12
N TYR A 204 -10.32 4.49 -0.02
CA TYR A 204 -9.45 4.88 1.07
C TYR A 204 -8.24 5.64 0.55
N VAL A 205 -7.53 6.31 1.44
CA VAL A 205 -6.21 6.92 1.19
C VAL A 205 -5.26 6.53 2.30
N ASP A 206 -3.94 6.52 2.06
CA ASP A 206 -2.95 6.33 3.13
C ASP A 206 -2.13 7.58 3.40
N THR A 207 -1.53 7.62 4.59
CA THR A 207 -0.77 8.79 5.09
C THR A 207 0.65 8.87 4.58
N THR A 208 1.11 7.85 3.89
CA THR A 208 2.50 7.68 3.45
C THR A 208 3.09 8.96 2.88
N MET A 209 4.18 9.45 3.49
CA MET A 209 4.91 10.66 3.08
C MET A 209 4.07 11.94 2.90
N ALA A 210 2.80 11.92 3.32
CA ALA A 210 1.88 13.05 3.12
C ALA A 210 1.86 14.01 4.32
N MET A 211 2.26 13.55 5.51
CA MET A 211 2.15 14.31 6.75
C MET A 211 3.48 14.70 7.37
N SER A 212 4.58 14.12 6.92
CA SER A 212 5.91 14.41 7.43
C SER A 212 6.51 15.65 6.74
N PRO A 213 6.91 16.70 7.47
CA PRO A 213 7.67 17.81 6.90
C PRO A 213 9.01 17.37 6.29
N LEU A 214 9.54 16.22 6.72
CA LEU A 214 10.76 15.66 6.14
C LEU A 214 10.52 15.20 4.69
N ALA A 215 9.32 14.71 4.37
CA ALA A 215 8.96 14.30 3.04
C ALA A 215 8.96 15.48 2.03
N THR A 216 8.66 16.70 2.48
CA THR A 216 8.67 17.91 1.64
C THR A 216 9.98 18.07 0.88
N ARG A 217 11.10 17.80 1.54
CA ARG A 217 12.44 17.91 0.95
C ARG A 217 12.68 16.94 -0.22
N TYR A 218 12.07 15.77 -0.16
CA TYR A 218 12.34 14.69 -1.10
C TYR A 218 11.30 14.58 -2.21
N VAL A 219 10.03 14.76 -1.84
CA VAL A 219 8.91 14.55 -2.77
C VAL A 219 8.06 15.81 -2.98
N GLY A 220 8.40 16.92 -2.34
CA GLY A 220 7.65 18.17 -2.47
C GLY A 220 6.25 18.12 -1.82
N ALA A 221 5.96 17.11 -0.99
CA ALA A 221 4.69 17.04 -0.27
C ALA A 221 4.53 18.25 0.65
N ASP A 222 3.32 18.78 0.72
CA ASP A 222 2.95 19.82 1.68
C ASP A 222 2.12 19.20 2.82
N PRO A 223 2.65 19.04 4.03
CA PRO A 223 1.92 18.49 5.17
C PRO A 223 0.68 19.30 5.55
N ALA A 224 0.60 20.56 5.14
CA ALA A 224 -0.57 21.42 5.37
C ALA A 224 -1.66 21.26 4.29
N ALA A 225 -1.39 20.53 3.21
CA ALA A 225 -2.38 20.31 2.14
C ALA A 225 -3.64 19.57 2.63
N VAL A 226 -3.53 18.82 3.75
CA VAL A 226 -4.65 18.16 4.41
C VAL A 226 -4.75 18.65 5.85
N SER A 227 -5.81 19.38 6.17
CA SER A 227 -6.06 19.91 7.52
C SER A 227 -6.52 18.83 8.49
N ASP A 228 -6.36 19.07 9.82
CA ASP A 228 -6.89 18.18 10.85
C ASP A 228 -8.41 18.03 10.75
N ALA A 229 -9.12 19.08 10.34
CA ALA A 229 -10.56 19.02 10.11
C ALA A 229 -10.94 18.06 8.98
N GLU A 230 -10.14 17.98 7.92
CA GLU A 230 -10.35 17.00 6.83
C GLU A 230 -10.00 15.59 7.28
N LEU A 231 -8.93 15.40 8.06
CA LEU A 231 -8.61 14.11 8.65
C LEU A 231 -9.75 13.59 9.53
N ILE A 232 -10.32 14.46 10.38
CA ILE A 232 -11.47 14.12 11.21
C ILE A 232 -12.71 13.82 10.36
N ARG A 233 -12.97 14.62 9.32
CA ARG A 233 -14.10 14.40 8.40
C ARG A 233 -14.03 13.05 7.72
N HIS A 234 -12.84 12.62 7.30
CA HIS A 234 -12.60 11.40 6.54
C HIS A 234 -12.01 10.26 7.38
N GLN A 235 -12.08 10.36 8.71
CA GLN A 235 -11.43 9.49 9.68
C GLN A 235 -11.63 7.99 9.45
N ASP A 236 -12.74 7.58 8.83
CA ASP A 236 -13.09 6.18 8.56
C ASP A 236 -12.51 5.65 7.23
N ARG A 237 -11.75 6.47 6.50
CA ARG A 237 -11.23 6.17 5.16
C ARG A 237 -9.73 6.47 4.99
N ILE A 238 -9.02 6.71 6.09
CA ILE A 238 -7.59 7.01 6.08
C ILE A 238 -6.87 5.85 6.76
N LEU A 239 -5.86 5.31 6.10
CA LEU A 239 -4.97 4.27 6.62
C LEU A 239 -3.62 4.88 6.97
N PHE A 240 -3.02 4.43 8.07
CA PHE A 240 -1.60 4.70 8.29
C PHE A 240 -0.76 3.86 7.33
N GLY A 241 0.20 4.48 6.65
CA GLY A 241 1.20 3.86 5.82
C GLY A 241 2.52 4.61 5.91
N SER A 242 3.66 3.95 5.70
CA SER A 242 4.98 4.54 5.91
C SER A 242 5.87 4.65 4.68
N ASP A 243 5.66 3.82 3.67
CA ASP A 243 6.60 3.61 2.54
C ASP A 243 7.91 2.92 2.95
N PHE A 244 7.98 2.42 4.19
CA PHE A 244 9.19 1.76 4.72
C PHE A 244 9.54 0.50 3.89
N PRO A 245 10.81 0.22 3.62
CA PRO A 245 12.04 0.91 4.03
C PRO A 245 12.54 1.96 3.02
N LEU A 246 11.72 2.41 2.06
CA LEU A 246 12.13 3.32 1.00
C LEU A 246 12.21 4.79 1.43
N ILE A 247 11.68 5.15 2.60
CA ILE A 247 11.75 6.52 3.13
C ILE A 247 13.20 6.92 3.45
N PRO A 248 13.62 8.17 3.17
CA PRO A 248 14.98 8.64 3.41
C PRO A 248 15.17 9.26 4.81
N TYR A 249 14.31 8.92 5.76
CA TYR A 249 14.33 9.34 7.16
C TYR A 249 13.85 8.20 8.07
N ASP A 250 13.90 8.38 9.39
CA ASP A 250 13.52 7.33 10.33
C ASP A 250 12.02 7.01 10.26
N TYR A 251 11.68 5.73 10.39
CA TYR A 251 10.31 5.24 10.46
C TYR A 251 9.48 5.93 11.56
N ASP A 252 10.10 6.20 12.71
CA ASP A 252 9.41 6.83 13.83
C ASP A 252 9.09 8.30 13.54
N ASP A 253 9.83 8.97 12.65
CA ASP A 253 9.48 10.32 12.21
C ASP A 253 8.20 10.31 11.36
N GLU A 254 8.04 9.37 10.42
CA GLU A 254 6.80 9.23 9.64
C GLU A 254 5.58 9.01 10.54
N ARG A 255 5.70 8.11 11.52
CA ARG A 255 4.64 7.83 12.48
C ARG A 255 4.32 9.01 13.38
N ARG A 256 5.35 9.68 13.88
CA ARG A 256 5.22 10.81 14.81
C ARG A 256 4.39 11.92 14.21
N TRP A 257 4.68 12.33 12.99
CA TRP A 257 3.96 13.41 12.33
C TRP A 257 2.48 13.10 12.10
N ALA A 258 2.15 11.87 11.75
CA ALA A 258 0.76 11.44 11.65
C ALA A 258 0.08 11.35 13.04
N TRP A 259 0.83 10.94 14.08
CA TRP A 259 0.32 10.79 15.43
C TRP A 259 0.13 12.13 16.16
N GLU A 260 1.04 13.09 15.98
CA GLU A 260 1.04 14.39 16.68
C GLU A 260 0.04 15.40 16.09
N ARG A 261 -0.68 15.06 15.03
CA ARG A 261 -1.81 15.87 14.53
C ARG A 261 -2.86 16.07 15.64
N ALA A 262 -3.56 17.20 15.63
CA ALA A 262 -4.59 17.53 16.62
C ALA A 262 -5.85 16.68 16.48
N LEU A 263 -5.68 15.35 16.61
CA LEU A 263 -6.72 14.34 16.46
C LEU A 263 -7.05 13.72 17.84
N GLY A 264 -8.31 13.41 18.09
CA GLY A 264 -8.71 12.63 19.24
C GLY A 264 -8.25 11.16 19.13
N ASP A 265 -8.18 10.46 20.27
CA ASP A 265 -7.66 9.10 20.35
C ASP A 265 -8.48 8.09 19.51
N ASP A 266 -9.80 8.30 19.39
CA ASP A 266 -10.64 7.48 18.52
C ASP A 266 -10.27 7.65 17.04
N VAL A 267 -9.98 8.86 16.60
CA VAL A 267 -9.54 9.14 15.22
C VAL A 267 -8.17 8.50 14.96
N ARG A 268 -7.24 8.63 15.92
CA ARG A 268 -5.93 7.99 15.84
C ARG A 268 -6.05 6.47 15.74
N ARG A 269 -6.87 5.84 16.60
CA ARG A 269 -7.12 4.41 16.56
C ARG A 269 -7.67 3.96 15.21
N LYS A 270 -8.60 4.69 14.63
CA LYS A 270 -9.14 4.41 13.30
C LYS A 270 -8.03 4.45 12.23
N ILE A 271 -7.26 5.54 12.17
CA ILE A 271 -6.22 5.73 11.15
C ILE A 271 -5.11 4.68 11.30
N PHE A 272 -4.64 4.43 12.53
CA PHE A 272 -3.51 3.54 12.76
C PHE A 272 -3.87 2.05 12.80
N HIS A 273 -5.17 1.71 12.92
CA HIS A 273 -5.56 0.32 13.09
C HIS A 273 -6.89 -0.04 12.44
N ASP A 274 -8.02 0.49 12.93
CA ASP A 274 -9.35 -0.06 12.64
C ASP A 274 -9.71 0.00 11.16
N ASN A 275 -9.32 1.05 10.47
CA ASN A 275 -9.56 1.22 9.04
C ASN A 275 -8.78 0.20 8.20
N ALA A 276 -7.54 -0.14 8.59
CA ALA A 276 -6.77 -1.16 7.91
C ALA A 276 -7.40 -2.54 8.09
N VAL A 277 -7.92 -2.87 9.29
CA VAL A 277 -8.71 -4.07 9.53
C VAL A 277 -9.94 -4.11 8.62
N ALA A 278 -10.69 -3.02 8.53
CA ALA A 278 -11.85 -2.91 7.65
C ALA A 278 -11.49 -3.03 6.17
N PHE A 279 -10.42 -2.35 5.74
CA PHE A 279 -9.98 -2.32 4.35
C PHE A 279 -9.46 -3.67 3.86
N PHE A 280 -8.60 -4.32 4.59
CA PHE A 280 -8.04 -5.62 4.16
C PHE A 280 -8.99 -6.80 4.40
N GLY A 281 -10.07 -6.59 5.15
CA GLY A 281 -11.07 -7.62 5.43
C GLY A 281 -10.54 -8.67 6.40
N GLY A 282 -10.90 -8.56 7.65
CA GLY A 282 -10.55 -9.54 8.68
C GLY A 282 -11.15 -9.12 10.02
N GLY A 283 -11.69 -10.08 10.75
CA GLY A 283 -11.97 -9.92 12.17
C GLY A 283 -10.66 -9.75 12.96
N PRO A 284 -10.73 -9.57 14.29
CA PRO A 284 -9.57 -9.38 15.15
C PRO A 284 -8.52 -10.49 15.06
N ASP A 285 -8.89 -11.65 14.50
CA ASP A 285 -8.01 -12.78 14.16
C ASP A 285 -7.98 -13.02 12.65
N MET A 286 -7.26 -12.18 11.91
CA MET A 286 -6.90 -12.53 10.53
C MET A 286 -5.76 -13.54 10.54
N ALA A 287 -6.06 -14.80 10.88
CA ALA A 287 -5.14 -15.89 10.55
C ALA A 287 -5.01 -16.00 9.02
N PRO A 288 -3.81 -16.20 8.46
CA PRO A 288 -3.67 -16.53 7.07
C PRO A 288 -4.51 -17.78 6.79
N THR A 289 -5.40 -17.72 5.81
CA THR A 289 -6.08 -18.93 5.34
C THR A 289 -4.99 -19.83 4.73
N PRO A 290 -4.74 -21.04 5.27
CA PRO A 290 -3.71 -21.89 4.71
C PRO A 290 -4.07 -22.22 3.26
N PRO A 291 -3.10 -22.26 2.34
CA PRO A 291 -3.34 -22.77 1.01
C PRO A 291 -3.77 -24.25 1.14
N ASN A 292 -4.92 -24.59 0.55
CA ASN A 292 -5.49 -25.93 0.50
C ASN A 292 -6.11 -26.54 1.79
N ALA A 293 -7.26 -25.99 2.20
CA ALA A 293 -8.25 -26.78 2.95
C ALA A 293 -9.44 -27.24 2.09
N ARG A 294 -9.32 -27.23 0.76
CA ARG A 294 -10.33 -27.78 -0.15
C ARG A 294 -9.74 -28.92 -0.99
N GLY A 295 -9.56 -30.07 -0.38
CA GLY A 295 -9.05 -31.23 -1.11
C GLY A 295 -8.93 -32.51 -0.30
N ALA A 296 -9.80 -32.67 0.71
CA ALA A 296 -9.92 -33.96 1.40
C ALA A 296 -11.35 -34.17 1.87
N ALA A 297 -12.27 -34.34 0.91
CA ALA A 297 -13.54 -34.98 1.16
C ALA A 297 -14.10 -35.45 -0.20
N ALA A 298 -13.97 -36.70 -0.46
CA ALA A 298 -14.85 -37.64 -1.13
C ALA A 298 -14.07 -38.59 -2.05
N GLU A 299 -13.74 -39.74 -1.52
CA GLU A 299 -13.96 -40.96 -2.29
C GLU A 299 -14.71 -41.94 -1.38
N PRO A 300 -15.65 -42.71 -1.97
CA PRO A 300 -16.62 -43.51 -1.26
C PRO A 300 -16.06 -44.81 -0.68
#